data_b16951c0fe7256f574ac07a9459a742d
#
_entry.id   b16951c0fe7256f574ac07a9459a742d
#
_cell.length_a   1.000
_cell.length_b   1.000
_cell.length_c   1.000
_cell.angle_alpha   90.00
_cell.angle_beta   90.00
_cell.angle_gamma   90.00
#
_symmetry.space_group_name_H-M   'P 1'
#
loop_
_entity.id
_entity.type
_entity.pdbx_description
1 polymer ?
#
loop_
_entity_poly.entity_id
_entity_poly.type
_entity_poly.pdbx_seq_one_letter_code
_entity_poly.pdbx_strand_id
1 'polypeptide(L)'
;MDNEQRRNLAVFYCRNVPESNEIARRDLEKEYGPSVKFFPVMCSGRMDMLHLLKALENFADAAYIVTCPEGACRYFEGNLRAKKRVEKAKSIIESIGLERERIDIIIGLPKNPKTLKEQTEEIVRRTSSLSRSPVHANR
;
A
#
# COMPACT_ATOMS: atom_id res chain seq x y z
N MET A 1 15.06 17.63 -7.51
CA MET A 1 13.65 17.21 -7.29
C MET A 1 13.09 17.94 -6.08
N ASP A 2 11.97 18.54 -6.31
CA ASP A 2 11.35 19.38 -5.29
C ASP A 2 10.78 18.54 -4.15
N ASN A 3 11.18 18.86 -2.91
CA ASN A 3 10.71 18.15 -1.72
C ASN A 3 9.19 18.29 -1.53
N GLU A 4 8.61 19.35 -2.04
CA GLU A 4 7.18 19.58 -1.94
C GLU A 4 6.35 18.56 -2.72
N GLN A 5 6.95 17.92 -3.72
CA GLN A 5 6.27 16.91 -4.53
C GLN A 5 6.48 15.50 -4.02
N ARG A 6 7.28 15.33 -2.97
CA ARG A 6 7.49 14.01 -2.39
C ARG A 6 6.28 13.58 -1.59
N ARG A 7 5.78 12.41 -1.95
CA ARG A 7 4.70 11.79 -1.20
C ARG A 7 5.27 10.70 -0.32
N ASN A 8 4.71 10.55 0.86
CA ASN A 8 5.06 9.45 1.74
C ASN A 8 4.07 8.31 1.52
N LEU A 9 4.59 7.16 1.15
CA LEU A 9 3.78 5.99 0.85
C LEU A 9 3.98 4.91 1.91
N ALA A 10 2.88 4.27 2.30
CA ALA A 10 2.91 3.10 3.17
C ALA A 10 2.51 1.89 2.34
N VAL A 11 3.36 0.87 2.31
CA VAL A 11 3.10 -0.35 1.56
C VAL A 11 3.02 -1.53 2.54
N PHE A 12 1.82 -2.08 2.70
CA PHE A 12 1.58 -3.26 3.52
C PHE A 12 1.53 -4.45 2.58
N TYR A 13 2.45 -5.38 2.74
CA TYR A 13 2.55 -6.49 1.78
C TYR A 13 2.51 -7.85 2.47
N CYS A 14 1.85 -8.80 1.81
CA CYS A 14 1.81 -10.18 2.25
C CYS A 14 3.18 -10.81 2.05
N ARG A 15 3.64 -11.60 3.02
CA ARG A 15 4.94 -12.28 2.94
C ARG A 15 5.06 -13.26 1.77
N ASN A 16 3.95 -13.66 1.18
CA ASN A 16 3.93 -14.57 0.04
C ASN A 16 4.08 -13.85 -1.31
N VAL A 17 4.19 -12.52 -1.31
CA VAL A 17 4.48 -11.77 -2.52
C VAL A 17 5.90 -12.14 -2.99
N PRO A 18 6.11 -12.40 -4.29
CA PRO A 18 7.45 -12.74 -4.79
C PRO A 18 8.48 -11.67 -4.47
N GLU A 19 9.69 -12.11 -4.11
CA GLU A 19 10.82 -11.25 -3.79
C GLU A 19 10.49 -10.18 -2.75
N SER A 20 9.87 -10.62 -1.64
CA SER A 20 9.51 -9.74 -0.54
C SER A 20 10.21 -10.12 0.76
N ASN A 21 11.31 -10.86 0.69
CA ASN A 21 12.07 -11.21 1.89
C ASN A 21 12.73 -9.96 2.48
N GLU A 22 13.36 -10.11 3.64
CA GLU A 22 13.96 -8.97 4.34
C GLU A 22 15.04 -8.25 3.53
N ILE A 23 15.85 -9.02 2.80
CA ILE A 23 16.90 -8.42 1.96
C ILE A 23 16.28 -7.59 0.84
N ALA A 24 15.29 -8.15 0.15
CA ALA A 24 14.60 -7.44 -0.92
C ALA A 24 13.93 -6.18 -0.40
N ARG A 25 13.30 -6.26 0.78
CA ARG A 25 12.66 -5.11 1.40
C ARG A 25 13.67 -4.01 1.70
N ARG A 26 14.81 -4.37 2.28
CA ARG A 26 15.86 -3.40 2.60
C ARG A 26 16.41 -2.72 1.35
N ASP A 27 16.56 -3.48 0.27
CA ASP A 27 17.02 -2.91 -0.99
C ASP A 27 16.02 -1.90 -1.54
N LEU A 28 14.72 -2.19 -1.44
CA LEU A 28 13.69 -1.26 -1.88
C LEU A 28 13.64 -0.02 -0.99
N GLU A 29 13.83 -0.19 0.31
CA GLU A 29 13.86 0.94 1.24
C GLU A 29 15.04 1.87 0.93
N LYS A 30 16.17 1.32 0.51
CA LYS A 30 17.32 2.11 0.09
C LYS A 30 17.03 2.83 -1.23
N GLU A 31 16.39 2.15 -2.16
CA GLU A 31 16.10 2.71 -3.48
C GLU A 31 15.13 3.89 -3.41
N TYR A 32 14.06 3.74 -2.64
CA TYR A 32 13.05 4.78 -2.52
C TYR A 32 13.29 5.77 -1.38
N GLY A 33 14.19 5.43 -0.46
CA GLY A 33 14.50 6.28 0.68
C GLY A 33 13.33 6.37 1.67
N PRO A 34 13.29 7.44 2.47
CA PRO A 34 12.27 7.58 3.51
C PRO A 34 10.86 7.84 2.98
N SER A 35 10.71 8.03 1.67
CA SER A 35 9.41 8.30 1.07
C SER A 35 8.50 7.09 1.02
N VAL A 36 9.06 5.87 1.07
CA VAL A 36 8.26 4.65 1.00
C VAL A 36 8.64 3.76 2.17
N LYS A 37 7.64 3.42 2.97
CA LYS A 37 7.83 2.52 4.10
C LYS A 37 7.09 1.22 3.84
N PHE A 38 7.78 0.11 4.11
CA PHE A 38 7.27 -1.24 3.85
C PHE A 38 6.95 -1.95 5.15
N PHE A 39 5.75 -2.51 5.23
CA PHE A 39 5.29 -3.22 6.43
C PHE A 39 4.86 -4.63 6.03
N PRO A 40 5.62 -5.67 6.43
CA PRO A 40 5.21 -7.04 6.14
C PRO A 40 4.04 -7.45 7.02
N VAL A 41 3.08 -8.16 6.42
CA VAL A 41 1.95 -8.71 7.14
C VAL A 41 1.84 -10.20 6.83
N MET A 42 1.34 -10.98 7.78
CA MET A 42 1.24 -12.43 7.58
C MET A 42 0.20 -12.79 6.53
N CYS A 43 -0.91 -12.09 6.55
CA CYS A 43 -1.99 -12.30 5.60
C CYS A 43 -2.79 -11.02 5.46
N SER A 44 -3.07 -10.62 4.21
CA SER A 44 -3.85 -9.40 3.95
C SER A 44 -5.25 -9.48 4.55
N GLY A 45 -5.81 -10.70 4.68
CA GLY A 45 -7.12 -10.89 5.28
C GLY A 45 -7.19 -10.58 6.77
N ARG A 46 -6.03 -10.52 7.44
CA ARG A 46 -5.95 -10.16 8.85
C ARG A 46 -5.69 -8.67 9.07
N MET A 47 -5.45 -7.96 7.99
CA MET A 47 -5.20 -6.53 8.09
C MET A 47 -6.49 -5.79 8.42
N ASP A 48 -6.42 -4.95 9.45
CA ASP A 48 -7.54 -4.08 9.80
C ASP A 48 -7.42 -2.77 9.01
N MET A 49 -8.54 -2.23 8.58
CA MET A 49 -8.54 -0.94 7.90
C MET A 49 -7.95 0.17 8.78
N LEU A 50 -7.97 -0.01 10.10
CA LEU A 50 -7.36 0.95 11.02
C LEU A 50 -5.87 1.14 10.75
N HIS A 51 -5.17 0.08 10.31
CA HIS A 51 -3.75 0.20 9.98
C HIS A 51 -3.54 1.19 8.83
N LEU A 52 -4.41 1.13 7.83
CA LEU A 52 -4.35 2.05 6.69
C LEU A 52 -4.68 3.48 7.11
N LEU A 53 -5.73 3.63 7.89
CA LEU A 53 -6.18 4.94 8.35
C LEU A 53 -5.16 5.58 9.28
N LYS A 54 -4.54 4.79 10.16
CA LYS A 54 -3.48 5.30 11.04
C LYS A 54 -2.25 5.72 10.27
N ALA A 55 -1.89 4.98 9.22
CA ALA A 55 -0.75 5.37 8.39
C ALA A 55 -1.02 6.72 7.72
N LEU A 56 -2.23 6.93 7.21
CA LEU A 56 -2.61 8.21 6.62
C LEU A 56 -2.61 9.33 7.64
N GLU A 57 -3.06 9.05 8.85
CA GLU A 57 -3.08 10.04 9.92
C GLU A 57 -1.68 10.43 10.37
N ASN A 58 -0.79 9.45 10.51
CA ASN A 58 0.50 9.67 11.15
C ASN A 58 1.62 10.13 10.21
N PHE A 59 1.69 9.60 8.98
CA PHE A 59 2.80 9.95 8.11
C PHE A 59 2.52 9.81 6.62
N ALA A 60 1.60 8.96 6.21
CA ALA A 60 1.46 8.59 4.80
C ALA A 60 0.51 9.50 4.04
N ASP A 61 0.85 9.78 2.81
CA ASP A 61 -0.03 10.48 1.88
C ASP A 61 -0.89 9.47 1.11
N ALA A 62 -0.44 8.22 1.05
CA ALA A 62 -1.20 7.11 0.49
C ALA A 62 -0.77 5.81 1.17
N ALA A 63 -1.70 4.89 1.34
CA ALA A 63 -1.46 3.58 1.97
C ALA A 63 -2.04 2.49 1.08
N TYR A 64 -1.21 1.53 0.70
CA TYR A 64 -1.60 0.45 -0.21
C TYR A 64 -1.33 -0.91 0.41
N ILE A 65 -2.20 -1.87 0.08
CA ILE A 65 -2.00 -3.28 0.42
C ILE A 65 -1.59 -4.01 -0.84
N VAL A 66 -0.51 -4.80 -0.75
CA VAL A 66 -0.05 -5.67 -1.84
C VAL A 66 -0.26 -7.11 -1.39
N THR A 67 -1.08 -7.85 -2.12
CA THR A 67 -1.39 -9.23 -1.77
C THR A 67 -0.65 -10.21 -2.66
N CYS A 68 -0.57 -11.47 -2.22
CA CYS A 68 -0.11 -12.56 -3.06
C CYS A 68 -1.13 -12.79 -4.18
N PRO A 69 -0.72 -13.49 -5.26
CA PRO A 69 -1.63 -13.76 -6.38
C PRO A 69 -2.91 -14.44 -5.93
N GLU A 70 -4.03 -14.01 -6.50
CA GLU A 70 -5.32 -14.63 -6.28
C GLU A 70 -5.24 -16.10 -6.75
N GLY A 71 -5.73 -17.03 -5.93
CA GLY A 71 -5.65 -18.45 -6.22
C GLY A 71 -4.36 -19.10 -5.74
N ALA A 72 -3.28 -18.33 -5.57
CA ALA A 72 -2.04 -18.82 -4.96
C ALA A 72 -2.01 -18.52 -3.47
N CYS A 73 -2.93 -17.72 -2.98
CA CYS A 73 -3.02 -17.40 -1.58
C CYS A 73 -3.56 -18.59 -0.80
N ARG A 74 -2.86 -18.96 0.27
CA ARG A 74 -3.31 -20.04 1.16
C ARG A 74 -4.67 -19.73 1.77
N TYR A 75 -5.00 -18.46 1.88
CA TYR A 75 -6.26 -17.99 2.43
C TYR A 75 -6.98 -17.15 1.37
N PHE A 76 -7.53 -17.84 0.39
CA PHE A 76 -8.25 -17.21 -0.73
C PHE A 76 -9.23 -16.13 -0.27
N GLU A 77 -10.00 -16.44 0.77
CA GLU A 77 -10.99 -15.51 1.30
C GLU A 77 -10.34 -14.26 1.92
N GLY A 78 -9.06 -14.34 2.29
CA GLY A 78 -8.34 -13.22 2.87
C GLY A 78 -8.25 -12.03 1.91
N ASN A 79 -8.00 -12.31 0.63
CA ASN A 79 -7.91 -11.24 -0.37
C ASN A 79 -9.27 -10.56 -0.58
N LEU A 80 -10.35 -11.33 -0.55
CA LEU A 80 -11.69 -10.76 -0.68
C LEU A 80 -12.05 -9.89 0.53
N ARG A 81 -11.68 -10.33 1.73
CA ARG A 81 -11.89 -9.54 2.94
C ARG A 81 -11.10 -8.25 2.91
N ALA A 82 -9.83 -8.32 2.49
CA ALA A 82 -8.98 -7.16 2.38
C ALA A 82 -9.56 -6.14 1.40
N LYS A 83 -10.08 -6.63 0.28
CA LYS A 83 -10.70 -5.78 -0.73
C LYS A 83 -11.90 -5.02 -0.16
N LYS A 84 -12.76 -5.71 0.59
CA LYS A 84 -13.92 -5.09 1.22
C LYS A 84 -13.52 -4.05 2.27
N ARG A 85 -12.48 -4.35 3.04
CA ARG A 85 -11.97 -3.42 4.05
C ARG A 85 -11.38 -2.18 3.42
N VAL A 86 -10.68 -2.34 2.30
CA VAL A 86 -10.12 -1.21 1.56
C VAL A 86 -11.24 -0.32 1.01
N GLU A 87 -12.28 -0.92 0.46
CA GLU A 87 -13.43 -0.14 -0.05
C GLU A 87 -14.10 0.65 1.05
N LYS A 88 -14.22 0.06 2.23
CA LYS A 88 -14.80 0.76 3.38
C LYS A 88 -13.91 1.90 3.83
N ALA A 89 -12.58 1.68 3.86
CA ALA A 89 -11.64 2.73 4.21
C ALA A 89 -11.67 3.88 3.21
N LYS A 90 -11.80 3.58 1.92
CA LYS A 90 -11.95 4.60 0.88
C LYS A 90 -13.18 5.47 1.13
N SER A 91 -14.29 4.86 1.50
CA SER A 91 -15.52 5.60 1.80
C SER A 91 -15.33 6.53 3.00
N ILE A 92 -14.60 6.07 4.01
CA ILE A 92 -14.34 6.88 5.20
C ILE A 92 -13.49 8.09 4.85
N ILE A 93 -12.38 7.91 4.13
CA ILE A 93 -11.52 9.04 3.80
C ILE A 93 -12.20 10.01 2.82
N GLU A 94 -13.03 9.51 1.94
CA GLU A 94 -13.77 10.35 1.02
C GLU A 94 -14.75 11.25 1.78
N SER A 95 -15.34 10.73 2.85
CA SER A 95 -16.29 11.50 3.67
C SER A 95 -15.63 12.67 4.39
N ILE A 96 -14.32 12.63 4.59
CA ILE A 96 -13.58 13.72 5.22
C ILE A 96 -12.77 14.56 4.22
N GLY A 97 -13.02 14.37 2.93
CA GLY A 97 -12.46 15.21 1.89
C GLY A 97 -11.14 14.73 1.29
N LEU A 98 -10.74 13.50 1.55
CA LEU A 98 -9.52 12.94 0.94
C LEU A 98 -9.88 12.14 -0.32
N GLU A 99 -8.96 12.10 -1.26
CA GLU A 99 -9.15 11.35 -2.49
C GLU A 99 -9.15 9.84 -2.22
N ARG A 100 -10.07 9.12 -2.87
CA ARG A 100 -10.19 7.67 -2.72
C ARG A 100 -8.90 6.94 -3.11
N GLU A 101 -8.14 7.49 -4.05
CA GLU A 101 -6.90 6.90 -4.56
C GLU A 101 -5.78 6.86 -3.54
N ARG A 102 -5.95 7.49 -2.39
CA ARG A 102 -4.95 7.46 -1.32
C ARG A 102 -4.90 6.13 -0.57
N ILE A 103 -5.93 5.31 -0.74
CA ILE A 103 -5.96 3.94 -0.20
C ILE A 103 -6.35 3.02 -1.34
N ASP A 104 -5.61 1.93 -1.52
CA ASP A 104 -6.02 0.91 -2.49
C ASP A 104 -5.33 -0.41 -2.17
N ILE A 105 -5.69 -1.42 -2.95
CA ILE A 105 -5.15 -2.77 -2.83
C ILE A 105 -4.73 -3.23 -4.23
N ILE A 106 -3.58 -3.90 -4.30
CA ILE A 106 -3.11 -4.51 -5.53
C ILE A 106 -3.08 -6.02 -5.29
N ILE A 107 -3.87 -6.74 -6.07
CA ILE A 107 -3.94 -8.20 -6.00
C ILE A 107 -3.12 -8.77 -7.15
N GLY A 108 -2.17 -9.64 -6.83
CA GLY A 108 -1.34 -10.26 -7.85
C GLY A 108 -2.14 -11.18 -8.76
N LEU A 109 -1.65 -11.36 -9.98
CA LEU A 109 -2.28 -12.26 -10.95
C LEU A 109 -1.64 -13.65 -10.88
N PRO A 110 -2.44 -14.73 -10.85
CA PRO A 110 -1.89 -16.08 -10.74
C PRO A 110 -0.95 -16.48 -11.88
N LYS A 111 -1.25 -16.02 -13.09
CA LYS A 111 -0.47 -16.37 -14.28
C LYS A 111 0.76 -15.51 -14.48
N ASN A 112 0.84 -14.36 -13.81
CA ASN A 112 1.95 -13.44 -13.96
C ASN A 112 2.18 -12.76 -12.62
N PRO A 113 2.69 -13.49 -11.62
CA PRO A 113 2.92 -12.91 -10.30
C PRO A 113 4.03 -11.86 -10.39
N LYS A 114 3.75 -10.69 -9.88
CA LYS A 114 4.70 -9.59 -9.87
C LYS A 114 5.44 -9.54 -8.54
N THR A 115 6.70 -9.12 -8.61
CA THR A 115 7.54 -8.97 -7.42
C THR A 115 7.08 -7.75 -6.61
N LEU A 116 7.54 -7.68 -5.36
CA LEU A 116 7.25 -6.51 -4.52
C LEU A 116 7.75 -5.22 -5.19
N LYS A 117 8.92 -5.28 -5.85
CA LYS A 117 9.45 -4.13 -6.57
C LYS A 117 8.50 -3.66 -7.68
N GLU A 118 8.02 -4.60 -8.49
CA GLU A 118 7.09 -4.27 -9.58
C GLU A 118 5.78 -3.69 -9.06
N GLN A 119 5.27 -4.24 -7.95
CA GLN A 119 4.05 -3.75 -7.34
C GLN A 119 4.26 -2.35 -6.78
N THR A 120 5.42 -2.09 -6.18
CA THR A 120 5.76 -0.77 -5.65
C THR A 120 5.83 0.25 -6.77
N GLU A 121 6.42 -0.12 -7.91
CA GLU A 121 6.47 0.77 -9.08
C GLU A 121 5.06 1.14 -9.54
N GLU A 122 4.14 0.19 -9.50
CA GLU A 122 2.75 0.45 -9.86
C GLU A 122 2.09 1.41 -8.88
N ILE A 123 2.36 1.26 -7.58
CA ILE A 123 1.83 2.18 -6.56
C ILE A 123 2.34 3.60 -6.79
N VAL A 124 3.65 3.74 -7.06
CA VAL A 124 4.24 5.05 -7.32
C VAL A 124 3.56 5.69 -8.54
N ARG A 125 3.32 4.91 -9.58
CA ARG A 125 2.65 5.38 -10.78
C ARG A 125 1.22 5.83 -10.52
N ARG A 126 0.44 5.02 -9.78
CA ARG A 126 -0.95 5.34 -9.45
C ARG A 126 -1.09 6.57 -8.59
N THR A 127 -0.10 6.83 -7.74
CA THR A 127 -0.14 7.96 -6.82
C THR A 127 0.56 9.20 -7.36
N SER A 128 1.08 9.14 -8.59
CA SER A 128 1.86 10.24 -9.16
C SER A 128 1.07 11.54 -9.30
N SER A 129 -0.24 11.46 -9.43
CA SER A 129 -1.11 12.64 -9.54
C SER A 129 -1.56 13.19 -8.18
N LEU A 130 -1.30 12.46 -7.09
CA LEU A 130 -1.69 12.91 -5.78
C LEU A 130 -0.69 13.90 -5.21
N SER A 131 -1.18 14.93 -4.54
CA SER A 131 -0.36 15.84 -3.76
C SER A 131 -0.22 15.30 -2.34
N ARG A 132 0.57 15.97 -1.52
CA ARG A 132 0.65 15.62 -0.10
C ARG A 132 -0.74 15.73 0.53
N SER A 133 -1.03 14.83 1.45
CA SER A 133 -2.30 14.84 2.16
C SER A 133 -2.46 16.14 2.94
N PRO A 134 -3.65 16.76 2.93
CA PRO A 134 -3.92 17.94 3.75
C PRO A 134 -3.63 17.72 5.24
N VAL A 135 -3.74 16.48 5.71
CA VAL A 135 -3.43 16.13 7.10
C VAL A 135 -1.97 16.46 7.44
N HIS A 136 -1.06 16.36 6.47
CA HIS A 136 0.38 16.56 6.67
C HIS A 136 0.92 17.84 6.02
N ALA A 137 0.11 18.55 5.29
CA ALA A 137 0.57 19.67 4.49
C ALA A 137 1.21 20.80 5.30
N ASN A 138 0.83 20.93 6.57
CA ASN A 138 1.33 22.00 7.45
C ASN A 138 2.33 21.50 8.51
N ARG A 139 2.86 20.32 8.33
CA ARG A 139 3.84 19.76 9.28
C ARG A 139 5.26 19.94 8.80
#